data_cf691cd65760f220337a4d531bed4995
#
_entry.id   cf691cd65760f220337a4d531bed4995
#
_cell.length_a   1.000
_cell.length_b   1.000
_cell.length_c   1.000
_cell.angle_alpha   90.00
_cell.angle_beta   90.00
_cell.angle_gamma   90.00
#
_symmetry.space_group_name_H-M   'P 1'
#
loop_
_entity.id
_entity.type
_entity.pdbx_description
1 polymer ?
#
loop_
_entity_poly.entity_id
_entity_poly.type
_entity_poly.pdbx_seq_one_letter_code
_entity_poly.pdbx_strand_id
1 'polypeptide(L)'
;MSKKAFITGANKGIGYETARQLAARGMTVLIGARDPELGRAATDKLRAEGADAHFVQIDVADEESVARAAARIEKDFGALDVLVNNAAITGGLEGDGKASSGTLATLRHVYDTNVFGLVAVTNALLPLLRRAEAARIVNVSSEVGSLAGRTNPDSPLSRMPSAIPYTASKTTVNMVTVLYAQELRDTPIKVNAANPGYTATDLNGHSGFRTPEQGAEPSVHLATLPADGPTGTFWGHVWGSDRYARLDW
;
A
#
# COMPACT_ATOMS: atom_id res chain seq x y z
N MET A 1 11.71 15.20 16.94
CA MET A 1 11.55 15.37 15.47
C MET A 1 10.25 14.72 15.03
N SER A 2 9.55 15.25 14.00
CA SER A 2 8.36 14.63 13.46
C SER A 2 8.69 13.27 12.80
N LYS A 3 7.79 12.28 12.92
CA LYS A 3 7.92 11.01 12.21
C LYS A 3 7.74 11.25 10.70
N LYS A 4 8.47 10.50 9.89
CA LYS A 4 8.48 10.62 8.43
C LYS A 4 7.80 9.42 7.81
N ALA A 5 6.80 9.66 6.96
CA ALA A 5 6.05 8.63 6.26
C ALA A 5 6.22 8.78 4.74
N PHE A 6 6.68 7.73 4.07
CA PHE A 6 6.72 7.66 2.61
C PHE A 6 5.60 6.79 2.08
N ILE A 7 4.81 7.31 1.15
CA ILE A 7 3.65 6.63 0.59
C ILE A 7 3.80 6.55 -0.93
N THR A 8 3.86 5.36 -1.51
CA THR A 8 3.92 5.18 -2.97
C THR A 8 2.54 5.33 -3.59
N GLY A 9 2.45 5.89 -4.81
CA GLY A 9 1.17 6.14 -5.48
C GLY A 9 0.28 7.13 -4.75
N ALA A 10 0.87 8.15 -4.09
CA ALA A 10 0.17 9.08 -3.21
C ALA A 10 -0.34 10.36 -3.89
N ASN A 11 -0.32 10.44 -5.22
CA ASN A 11 -0.83 11.60 -5.95
C ASN A 11 -2.36 11.66 -6.05
N LYS A 12 -3.06 10.58 -5.67
CA LYS A 12 -4.53 10.47 -5.69
C LYS A 12 -5.06 9.32 -4.84
N GLY A 13 -6.38 9.26 -4.69
CA GLY A 13 -7.11 8.13 -4.09
C GLY A 13 -6.66 7.80 -2.67
N ILE A 14 -6.59 6.49 -2.37
CA ILE A 14 -6.23 5.97 -1.03
C ILE A 14 -4.86 6.46 -0.58
N GLY A 15 -3.87 6.50 -1.49
CA GLY A 15 -2.51 6.95 -1.14
C GLY A 15 -2.47 8.42 -0.73
N TYR A 16 -3.18 9.29 -1.45
CA TYR A 16 -3.31 10.71 -1.10
C TYR A 16 -3.99 10.89 0.26
N GLU A 17 -5.11 10.21 0.49
CA GLU A 17 -5.84 10.28 1.76
C GLU A 17 -5.04 9.69 2.93
N THR A 18 -4.26 8.63 2.68
CA THR A 18 -3.32 8.10 3.68
C THR A 18 -2.29 9.17 4.07
N ALA A 19 -1.70 9.85 3.09
CA ALA A 19 -0.77 10.94 3.36
C ALA A 19 -1.43 12.10 4.12
N ARG A 20 -2.62 12.54 3.70
CA ARG A 20 -3.39 13.60 4.36
C ARG A 20 -3.68 13.27 5.83
N GLN A 21 -4.15 12.06 6.09
CA GLN A 21 -4.49 11.62 7.45
C GLN A 21 -3.25 11.43 8.34
N LEU A 22 -2.11 11.01 7.80
CA LEU A 22 -0.85 10.94 8.55
C LEU A 22 -0.27 12.34 8.82
N ALA A 23 -0.36 13.27 7.86
CA ALA A 23 0.03 14.65 8.06
C ALA A 23 -0.80 15.35 9.16
N ALA A 24 -2.12 15.11 9.17
CA ALA A 24 -3.01 15.60 10.23
C ALA A 24 -2.65 15.07 11.63
N ARG A 25 -1.86 13.99 11.71
CA ARG A 25 -1.28 13.46 12.96
C ARG A 25 0.12 13.99 13.27
N GLY A 26 0.56 15.03 12.56
CA GLY A 26 1.86 15.68 12.77
C GLY A 26 3.06 14.97 12.15
N MET A 27 2.84 14.06 11.20
CA MET A 27 3.93 13.43 10.46
C MET A 27 4.36 14.28 9.27
N THR A 28 5.66 14.30 8.96
CA THR A 28 6.16 14.72 7.66
C THR A 28 5.81 13.66 6.63
N VAL A 29 5.11 14.00 5.55
CA VAL A 29 4.68 13.04 4.54
C VAL A 29 5.42 13.22 3.21
N LEU A 30 5.95 12.10 2.69
CA LEU A 30 6.65 12.05 1.42
C LEU A 30 5.73 11.42 0.38
N ILE A 31 5.37 12.21 -0.63
CA ILE A 31 4.39 11.86 -1.66
C ILE A 31 5.11 11.20 -2.83
N GLY A 32 5.05 9.87 -2.89
CA GLY A 32 5.62 9.09 -3.97
C GLY A 32 4.69 9.05 -5.18
N ALA A 33 5.13 9.53 -6.33
CA ALA A 33 4.37 9.41 -7.56
C ALA A 33 5.29 9.33 -8.79
N ARG A 34 4.84 8.61 -9.82
CA ARG A 34 5.57 8.44 -11.08
C ARG A 34 5.56 9.71 -11.91
N ASP A 35 4.40 10.31 -12.04
CA ASP A 35 4.20 11.56 -12.77
C ASP A 35 4.58 12.74 -11.86
N PRO A 36 5.57 13.57 -12.30
CA PRO A 36 6.05 14.68 -11.48
C PRO A 36 5.06 15.83 -11.36
N GLU A 37 4.20 16.06 -12.35
CA GLU A 37 3.21 17.14 -12.31
C GLU A 37 2.10 16.80 -11.32
N LEU A 38 1.54 15.58 -11.43
CA LEU A 38 0.51 15.10 -10.52
C LEU A 38 1.03 14.97 -9.08
N GLY A 39 2.28 14.51 -8.91
CA GLY A 39 2.91 14.41 -7.61
C GLY A 39 3.13 15.76 -6.93
N ARG A 40 3.60 16.77 -7.66
CA ARG A 40 3.76 18.14 -7.15
C ARG A 40 2.41 18.76 -6.81
N ALA A 41 1.41 18.65 -7.69
CA ALA A 41 0.07 19.18 -7.45
C ALA A 41 -0.56 18.58 -6.17
N ALA A 42 -0.43 17.27 -5.94
CA ALA A 42 -0.89 16.63 -4.71
C ALA A 42 -0.14 17.14 -3.47
N THR A 43 1.17 17.32 -3.59
CA THR A 43 2.00 17.85 -2.49
C THR A 43 1.61 19.29 -2.14
N ASP A 44 1.42 20.14 -3.14
CA ASP A 44 1.06 21.55 -2.93
C ASP A 44 -0.35 21.67 -2.35
N LYS A 45 -1.28 20.80 -2.72
CA LYS A 45 -2.60 20.73 -2.09
C LYS A 45 -2.51 20.39 -0.60
N LEU A 46 -1.70 19.40 -0.23
CA LEU A 46 -1.47 19.06 1.19
C LEU A 46 -0.81 20.20 1.96
N ARG A 47 0.17 20.89 1.36
CA ARG A 47 0.81 22.07 1.97
C ARG A 47 -0.16 23.22 2.19
N ALA A 48 -1.09 23.44 1.25
CA ALA A 48 -2.14 24.45 1.40
C ALA A 48 -3.09 24.12 2.57
N GLU A 49 -3.22 22.85 2.94
CA GLU A 49 -3.94 22.38 4.13
C GLU A 49 -3.07 22.44 5.41
N GLY A 50 -1.82 22.95 5.33
CA GLY A 50 -0.90 23.09 6.45
C GLY A 50 -0.02 21.87 6.73
N ALA A 51 0.01 20.88 5.84
CA ALA A 51 0.82 19.68 6.00
C ALA A 51 2.30 19.93 5.68
N ASP A 52 3.20 19.31 6.45
CA ASP A 52 4.62 19.16 6.07
C ASP A 52 4.74 18.01 5.04
N ALA A 53 4.62 18.37 3.75
CA ALA A 53 4.56 17.43 2.64
C ALA A 53 5.68 17.67 1.61
N HIS A 54 6.28 16.60 1.11
CA HIS A 54 7.37 16.64 0.14
C HIS A 54 7.14 15.67 -1.01
N PHE A 55 7.38 16.11 -2.22
CA PHE A 55 7.28 15.25 -3.40
C PHE A 55 8.57 14.43 -3.58
N VAL A 56 8.41 13.13 -3.83
CA VAL A 56 9.48 12.20 -4.24
C VAL A 56 9.05 11.49 -5.51
N GLN A 57 9.76 11.75 -6.62
CA GLN A 57 9.47 11.04 -7.87
C GLN A 57 9.89 9.59 -7.75
N ILE A 58 8.97 8.67 -8.07
CA ILE A 58 9.22 7.23 -8.07
C ILE A 58 8.28 6.49 -9.03
N ASP A 59 8.86 5.72 -9.94
CA ASP A 59 8.18 4.61 -10.61
C ASP A 59 8.60 3.33 -9.91
N VAL A 60 7.68 2.65 -9.26
CA VAL A 60 7.98 1.44 -8.47
C VAL A 60 8.39 0.26 -9.35
N ALA A 61 8.01 0.26 -10.65
CA ALA A 61 8.37 -0.77 -11.62
C ALA A 61 9.74 -0.52 -12.29
N ASP A 62 10.43 0.57 -11.96
CA ASP A 62 11.75 0.92 -12.46
C ASP A 62 12.78 0.94 -11.30
N GLU A 63 13.66 -0.05 -11.27
CA GLU A 63 14.68 -0.20 -10.21
C GLU A 63 15.59 1.02 -10.08
N GLU A 64 15.96 1.68 -11.18
CA GLU A 64 16.78 2.90 -11.13
C GLU A 64 15.99 4.07 -10.51
N SER A 65 14.70 4.19 -10.83
CA SER A 65 13.81 5.17 -10.21
C SER A 65 13.67 4.93 -8.70
N VAL A 66 13.52 3.67 -8.29
CA VAL A 66 13.48 3.28 -6.87
C VAL A 66 14.79 3.64 -6.16
N ALA A 67 15.94 3.34 -6.77
CA ALA A 67 17.24 3.68 -6.20
C ALA A 67 17.44 5.20 -6.06
N ARG A 68 17.05 5.99 -7.07
CA ARG A 68 17.11 7.46 -7.00
C ARG A 68 16.19 8.02 -5.91
N ALA A 69 14.98 7.48 -5.77
CA ALA A 69 14.05 7.88 -4.71
C ALA A 69 14.59 7.58 -3.31
N ALA A 70 15.17 6.39 -3.10
CA ALA A 70 15.80 6.00 -1.83
C ALA A 70 16.97 6.92 -1.47
N ALA A 71 17.87 7.18 -2.41
CA ALA A 71 19.00 8.09 -2.21
C ALA A 71 18.54 9.52 -1.89
N ARG A 72 17.46 9.99 -2.53
CA ARG A 72 16.87 11.30 -2.25
C ARG A 72 16.30 11.36 -0.84
N ILE A 73 15.54 10.33 -0.41
CA ILE A 73 14.98 10.27 0.94
C ILE A 73 16.12 10.19 1.98
N GLU A 74 17.16 9.41 1.72
CA GLU A 74 18.31 9.32 2.61
C GLU A 74 18.98 10.68 2.79
N LYS A 75 19.29 11.37 1.68
CA LYS A 75 19.95 12.67 1.70
C LYS A 75 19.16 13.74 2.46
N ASP A 76 17.85 13.80 2.23
CA ASP A 76 17.04 14.90 2.74
C ASP A 76 16.48 14.64 4.15
N PHE A 77 16.30 13.37 4.52
CA PHE A 77 15.60 12.99 5.75
C PHE A 77 16.37 12.06 6.69
N GLY A 78 17.37 11.32 6.19
CA GLY A 78 18.29 10.48 6.96
C GLY A 78 17.69 9.17 7.49
N ALA A 79 16.42 9.16 7.91
CA ALA A 79 15.69 8.00 8.42
C ALA A 79 14.23 8.05 7.97
N LEU A 80 13.55 6.90 7.99
CA LEU A 80 12.15 6.75 7.63
C LEU A 80 11.40 5.96 8.71
N ASP A 81 10.31 6.52 9.24
CA ASP A 81 9.52 5.88 10.30
C ASP A 81 8.39 5.00 9.74
N VAL A 82 7.83 5.38 8.59
CA VAL A 82 6.70 4.69 7.97
C VAL A 82 6.93 4.55 6.47
N LEU A 83 6.77 3.32 5.98
CA LEU A 83 6.63 3.02 4.55
C LEU A 83 5.23 2.49 4.28
N VAL A 84 4.49 3.12 3.37
CA VAL A 84 3.22 2.60 2.86
C VAL A 84 3.38 2.25 1.39
N ASN A 85 3.47 0.97 1.08
CA ASN A 85 3.45 0.42 -0.26
C ASN A 85 1.99 0.39 -0.76
N ASN A 86 1.56 1.53 -1.34
CA ASN A 86 0.18 1.70 -1.82
C ASN A 86 0.07 1.62 -3.36
N ALA A 87 1.12 1.93 -4.10
CA ALA A 87 1.08 1.90 -5.56
C ALA A 87 0.62 0.52 -6.08
N ALA A 88 -0.43 0.52 -6.89
CA ALA A 88 -0.98 -0.71 -7.48
C ALA A 88 -1.77 -0.42 -8.75
N ILE A 89 -1.90 -1.43 -9.60
CA ILE A 89 -2.74 -1.46 -10.80
C ILE A 89 -3.56 -2.75 -10.84
N THR A 90 -4.70 -2.74 -11.54
CA THR A 90 -5.51 -3.95 -11.74
C THR A 90 -5.18 -4.68 -13.03
N GLY A 91 -4.58 -3.99 -14.00
CA GLY A 91 -4.40 -4.49 -15.37
C GLY A 91 -5.66 -4.43 -16.23
N GLY A 92 -6.75 -3.88 -15.68
CA GLY A 92 -8.06 -3.89 -16.34
C GLY A 92 -8.80 -5.23 -16.23
N LEU A 93 -10.05 -5.26 -16.71
CA LEU A 93 -10.80 -6.49 -16.86
C LEU A 93 -10.51 -7.05 -18.26
N GLU A 94 -9.72 -8.11 -18.35
CA GLU A 94 -9.52 -8.84 -19.60
C GLU A 94 -10.56 -9.95 -19.74
N GLY A 95 -11.11 -10.07 -20.93
CA GLY A 95 -12.06 -11.11 -21.30
C GLY A 95 -13.35 -11.06 -20.47
N ASP A 96 -13.81 -12.23 -20.04
CA ASP A 96 -15.05 -12.42 -19.28
C ASP A 96 -14.84 -12.45 -17.74
N GLY A 97 -13.66 -12.06 -17.29
CA GLY A 97 -13.30 -12.05 -15.86
C GLY A 97 -13.02 -13.43 -15.25
N LYS A 98 -12.90 -14.47 -16.08
CA LYS A 98 -12.49 -15.80 -15.64
C LYS A 98 -10.98 -15.92 -15.52
N ALA A 99 -10.53 -16.87 -14.71
CA ALA A 99 -9.12 -17.16 -14.51
C ALA A 99 -8.38 -17.48 -15.82
N SER A 100 -9.04 -18.18 -16.74
CA SER A 100 -8.46 -18.60 -18.02
C SER A 100 -8.41 -17.51 -19.11
N SER A 101 -9.04 -16.35 -18.88
CA SER A 101 -9.08 -15.25 -19.86
C SER A 101 -7.96 -14.21 -19.70
N GLY A 102 -7.21 -14.25 -18.60
CA GLY A 102 -6.09 -13.31 -18.37
C GLY A 102 -4.86 -13.65 -19.22
N THR A 103 -4.23 -12.64 -19.81
CA THR A 103 -3.00 -12.82 -20.60
C THR A 103 -1.75 -12.82 -19.71
N LEU A 104 -0.68 -13.49 -20.17
CA LEU A 104 0.62 -13.45 -19.48
C LEU A 104 1.22 -12.03 -19.51
N ALA A 105 0.93 -11.23 -20.53
CA ALA A 105 1.41 -9.86 -20.62
C ALA A 105 0.82 -9.00 -19.49
N THR A 106 -0.50 -9.05 -19.29
CA THR A 106 -1.17 -8.34 -18.20
C THR A 106 -0.74 -8.86 -16.84
N LEU A 107 -0.57 -10.20 -16.70
CA LEU A 107 -0.06 -10.77 -15.45
C LEU A 107 1.31 -10.21 -15.10
N ARG A 108 2.27 -10.20 -16.04
CA ARG A 108 3.60 -9.62 -15.83
C ARG A 108 3.51 -8.14 -15.45
N HIS A 109 2.75 -7.35 -16.22
CA HIS A 109 2.59 -5.91 -15.97
C HIS A 109 2.04 -5.60 -14.57
N VAL A 110 1.04 -6.39 -14.11
CA VAL A 110 0.49 -6.22 -12.76
C VAL A 110 1.50 -6.64 -11.69
N TYR A 111 2.23 -7.73 -11.90
CA TYR A 111 3.25 -8.18 -10.96
C TYR A 111 4.44 -7.23 -10.88
N ASP A 112 4.86 -6.62 -11.99
CA ASP A 112 5.94 -5.62 -12.03
C ASP A 112 5.64 -4.46 -11.06
N THR A 113 4.40 -3.98 -11.06
CA THR A 113 3.99 -2.88 -10.15
C THR A 113 3.66 -3.38 -8.75
N ASN A 114 2.74 -4.36 -8.63
CA ASN A 114 2.11 -4.70 -7.35
C ASN A 114 3.00 -5.56 -6.45
N VAL A 115 3.93 -6.33 -7.02
CA VAL A 115 4.77 -7.30 -6.31
C VAL A 115 6.23 -6.92 -6.37
N PHE A 116 6.82 -6.90 -7.57
CA PHE A 116 8.25 -6.64 -7.71
C PHE A 116 8.60 -5.22 -7.30
N GLY A 117 7.77 -4.24 -7.67
CA GLY A 117 7.92 -2.86 -7.24
C GLY A 117 7.81 -2.69 -5.72
N LEU A 118 6.86 -3.38 -5.07
CA LEU A 118 6.75 -3.37 -3.61
C LEU A 118 8.02 -3.92 -2.95
N VAL A 119 8.55 -5.04 -3.45
CA VAL A 119 9.78 -5.65 -2.93
C VAL A 119 10.97 -4.73 -3.17
N ALA A 120 11.13 -4.17 -4.37
CA ALA A 120 12.22 -3.26 -4.71
C ALA A 120 12.21 -2.01 -3.79
N VAL A 121 11.06 -1.38 -3.62
CA VAL A 121 10.89 -0.21 -2.72
C VAL A 121 11.21 -0.57 -1.27
N THR A 122 10.69 -1.70 -0.79
CA THR A 122 10.92 -2.13 0.60
C THR A 122 12.40 -2.38 0.84
N ASN A 123 13.08 -3.12 -0.05
CA ASN A 123 14.51 -3.42 0.08
C ASN A 123 15.37 -2.14 0.03
N ALA A 124 15.09 -1.23 -0.89
CA ALA A 124 15.84 0.02 -1.03
C ALA A 124 15.69 0.94 0.20
N LEU A 125 14.53 0.93 0.86
CA LEU A 125 14.25 1.78 2.02
C LEU A 125 14.48 1.10 3.37
N LEU A 126 14.69 -0.23 3.40
CA LEU A 126 14.92 -0.97 4.65
C LEU A 126 16.09 -0.42 5.48
N PRO A 127 17.22 0.02 4.91
CA PRO A 127 18.28 0.66 5.68
C PRO A 127 17.82 1.93 6.42
N LEU A 128 16.93 2.73 5.80
CA LEU A 128 16.40 3.95 6.41
C LEU A 128 15.36 3.64 7.50
N LEU A 129 14.54 2.62 7.29
CA LEU A 129 13.57 2.11 8.26
C LEU A 129 14.28 1.54 9.51
N ARG A 130 15.43 0.90 9.33
CA ARG A 130 16.26 0.39 10.46
C ARG A 130 16.92 1.49 11.30
N ARG A 131 16.99 2.72 10.78
CA ARG A 131 17.51 3.89 11.54
C ARG A 131 16.44 4.53 12.43
N ALA A 132 15.18 4.24 12.21
CA ALA A 132 14.10 4.71 13.07
C ALA A 132 14.00 3.88 14.33
N GLU A 133 13.53 4.49 15.42
CA GLU A 133 13.34 3.83 16.72
C GLU A 133 12.36 2.64 16.62
N ALA A 134 11.28 2.81 15.87
CA ALA A 134 10.24 1.80 15.70
C ALA A 134 9.46 2.01 14.39
N ALA A 135 9.99 1.53 13.26
CA ALA A 135 9.38 1.74 11.96
C ALA A 135 8.14 0.86 11.70
N ARG A 136 7.31 1.30 10.76
CA ARG A 136 6.12 0.60 10.26
C ARG A 136 6.21 0.42 8.75
N ILE A 137 5.98 -0.81 8.28
CA ILE A 137 5.81 -1.14 6.86
C ILE A 137 4.36 -1.59 6.68
N VAL A 138 3.62 -0.87 5.85
CA VAL A 138 2.23 -1.15 5.52
C VAL A 138 2.14 -1.50 4.04
N ASN A 139 1.75 -2.72 3.73
CA ASN A 139 1.51 -3.16 2.37
C ASN A 139 0.01 -3.12 2.07
N VAL A 140 -0.41 -2.24 1.15
CA VAL A 140 -1.82 -2.16 0.77
C VAL A 140 -2.19 -3.37 -0.09
N SER A 141 -2.91 -4.30 0.54
CA SER A 141 -3.42 -5.52 -0.08
C SER A 141 -4.91 -5.37 -0.43
N SER A 142 -5.60 -6.47 -0.48
CA SER A 142 -7.05 -6.54 -0.70
C SER A 142 -7.56 -7.89 -0.20
N GLU A 143 -8.76 -7.91 0.33
CA GLU A 143 -9.44 -9.16 0.74
C GLU A 143 -9.64 -10.15 -0.42
N VAL A 144 -9.68 -9.68 -1.68
CA VAL A 144 -9.75 -10.60 -2.84
C VAL A 144 -8.51 -11.48 -2.97
N GLY A 145 -7.39 -11.10 -2.33
CA GLY A 145 -6.16 -11.90 -2.21
C GLY A 145 -6.15 -12.88 -1.03
N SER A 146 -7.20 -12.93 -0.20
CA SER A 146 -7.32 -13.91 0.88
C SER A 146 -7.67 -15.29 0.34
N LEU A 147 -6.80 -16.29 0.55
CA LEU A 147 -7.08 -17.67 0.18
C LEU A 147 -8.21 -18.24 1.03
N ALA A 148 -8.22 -17.97 2.34
CA ALA A 148 -9.28 -18.41 3.24
C ALA A 148 -10.65 -17.84 2.81
N GLY A 149 -10.72 -16.53 2.49
CA GLY A 149 -11.96 -15.90 2.03
C GLY A 149 -12.44 -16.42 0.68
N ARG A 150 -11.51 -16.72 -0.26
CA ARG A 150 -11.83 -17.20 -1.61
C ARG A 150 -12.24 -18.67 -1.66
N THR A 151 -11.76 -19.49 -0.73
CA THR A 151 -12.05 -20.93 -0.68
C THR A 151 -13.24 -21.27 0.23
N ASN A 152 -13.66 -20.36 1.11
CA ASN A 152 -14.83 -20.54 1.95
C ASN A 152 -16.12 -20.32 1.12
N PRO A 153 -16.98 -21.35 0.91
CA PRO A 153 -18.20 -21.24 0.11
C PRO A 153 -19.23 -20.26 0.71
N ASP A 154 -19.18 -20.01 2.02
CA ASP A 154 -20.07 -19.10 2.72
C ASP A 154 -19.60 -17.63 2.61
N SER A 155 -18.37 -17.41 2.17
CA SER A 155 -17.84 -16.06 1.98
C SER A 155 -18.34 -15.45 0.66
N PRO A 156 -18.80 -14.18 0.68
CA PRO A 156 -19.13 -13.44 -0.54
C PRO A 156 -17.95 -13.39 -1.54
N LEU A 157 -16.71 -13.44 -1.05
CA LEU A 157 -15.51 -13.40 -1.88
C LEU A 157 -15.38 -14.62 -2.80
N SER A 158 -15.90 -15.79 -2.41
CA SER A 158 -15.87 -17.00 -3.22
C SER A 158 -16.61 -16.87 -4.56
N ARG A 159 -17.58 -15.93 -4.63
CA ARG A 159 -18.43 -15.69 -5.80
C ARG A 159 -17.98 -14.48 -6.64
N MET A 160 -16.91 -13.79 -6.23
CA MET A 160 -16.38 -12.66 -6.99
C MET A 160 -15.66 -13.11 -8.27
N PRO A 161 -15.62 -12.27 -9.33
CA PRO A 161 -14.81 -12.54 -10.51
C PRO A 161 -13.37 -12.93 -10.18
N SER A 162 -12.80 -13.82 -10.97
CA SER A 162 -11.50 -14.47 -10.70
C SER A 162 -10.39 -13.97 -11.61
N ALA A 163 -10.37 -12.69 -11.97
CA ALA A 163 -9.28 -12.12 -12.77
C ALA A 163 -7.93 -12.36 -12.10
N ILE A 164 -7.12 -13.25 -12.67
CA ILE A 164 -5.85 -13.71 -12.07
C ILE A 164 -4.89 -12.55 -11.77
N PRO A 165 -4.62 -11.58 -12.70
CA PRO A 165 -3.51 -10.66 -12.51
C PRO A 165 -3.56 -9.93 -11.17
N TYR A 166 -4.68 -9.28 -10.86
CA TYR A 166 -4.83 -8.51 -9.63
C TYR A 166 -4.96 -9.41 -8.39
N THR A 167 -5.87 -10.38 -8.43
CA THR A 167 -6.17 -11.26 -7.29
C THR A 167 -4.92 -12.01 -6.83
N ALA A 168 -4.20 -12.67 -7.77
CA ALA A 168 -2.99 -13.39 -7.45
C ALA A 168 -1.87 -12.45 -6.96
N SER A 169 -1.75 -11.24 -7.52
CA SER A 169 -0.77 -10.27 -7.03
C SER A 169 -1.03 -9.90 -5.57
N LYS A 170 -2.30 -9.74 -5.15
CA LYS A 170 -2.65 -9.40 -3.76
C LYS A 170 -2.45 -10.58 -2.80
N THR A 171 -2.65 -11.81 -3.25
CA THR A 171 -2.24 -13.01 -2.47
C THR A 171 -0.72 -13.03 -2.29
N THR A 172 0.04 -12.68 -3.34
CA THR A 172 1.50 -12.59 -3.25
C THR A 172 1.94 -11.46 -2.29
N VAL A 173 1.28 -10.30 -2.32
CA VAL A 173 1.53 -9.20 -1.36
C VAL A 173 1.30 -9.67 0.09
N ASN A 174 0.26 -10.49 0.33
CA ASN A 174 0.00 -11.08 1.65
C ASN A 174 1.18 -11.96 2.09
N MET A 175 1.66 -12.87 1.24
CA MET A 175 2.80 -13.73 1.55
C MET A 175 4.08 -12.91 1.75
N VAL A 176 4.37 -11.93 0.90
CA VAL A 176 5.54 -11.03 1.03
C VAL A 176 5.49 -10.28 2.38
N THR A 177 4.30 -9.84 2.80
CA THR A 177 4.12 -9.21 4.12
C THR A 177 4.51 -10.14 5.27
N VAL A 178 4.07 -11.40 5.22
CA VAL A 178 4.41 -12.41 6.22
C VAL A 178 5.92 -12.67 6.25
N LEU A 179 6.57 -12.78 5.08
CA LEU A 179 8.01 -13.04 4.99
C LEU A 179 8.84 -11.89 5.58
N TYR A 180 8.53 -10.63 5.26
CA TYR A 180 9.19 -9.48 5.89
C TYR A 180 8.91 -9.40 7.41
N ALA A 181 7.68 -9.71 7.84
CA ALA A 181 7.36 -9.74 9.26
C ALA A 181 8.15 -10.82 10.01
N GLN A 182 8.42 -11.98 9.36
CA GLN A 182 9.26 -13.05 9.91
C GLN A 182 10.73 -12.64 9.97
N GLU A 183 11.27 -12.06 8.91
CA GLU A 183 12.67 -11.58 8.87
C GLU A 183 12.92 -10.52 9.95
N LEU A 184 11.97 -9.62 10.15
CA LEU A 184 12.12 -8.47 11.04
C LEU A 184 11.56 -8.69 12.46
N ARG A 185 11.22 -9.95 12.84
CA ARG A 185 10.56 -10.26 14.11
C ARG A 185 11.33 -9.80 15.36
N ASP A 186 12.66 -9.87 15.29
CA ASP A 186 13.55 -9.54 16.40
C ASP A 186 14.01 -8.05 16.35
N THR A 187 13.30 -7.24 15.58
CA THR A 187 13.50 -5.79 15.46
C THR A 187 12.25 -5.03 15.91
N PRO A 188 12.34 -3.72 16.18
CA PRO A 188 11.16 -2.91 16.50
C PRO A 188 10.26 -2.61 15.29
N ILE A 189 10.62 -3.08 14.08
CA ILE A 189 9.86 -2.85 12.86
C ILE A 189 8.63 -3.76 12.82
N LYS A 190 7.45 -3.18 12.53
CA LYS A 190 6.21 -3.92 12.31
C LYS A 190 5.82 -3.89 10.85
N VAL A 191 5.48 -5.07 10.30
CA VAL A 191 5.10 -5.23 8.90
C VAL A 191 3.72 -5.85 8.83
N ASN A 192 2.75 -5.15 8.22
CA ASN A 192 1.36 -5.60 8.15
C ASN A 192 0.74 -5.30 6.78
N ALA A 193 -0.28 -6.06 6.41
CA ALA A 193 -1.10 -5.84 5.22
C ALA A 193 -2.37 -5.10 5.58
N ALA A 194 -2.71 -4.06 4.79
CA ALA A 194 -3.94 -3.28 4.93
C ALA A 194 -4.98 -3.72 3.89
N ASN A 195 -6.23 -3.90 4.32
CA ASN A 195 -7.38 -4.06 3.44
C ASN A 195 -8.23 -2.78 3.42
N PRO A 196 -8.20 -1.98 2.36
CA PRO A 196 -9.04 -0.79 2.22
C PRO A 196 -10.54 -1.06 2.15
N GLY A 197 -10.92 -2.28 1.76
CA GLY A 197 -12.26 -2.60 1.26
C GLY A 197 -12.49 -2.05 -0.15
N TYR A 198 -13.70 -2.20 -0.69
CA TYR A 198 -14.04 -1.77 -2.04
C TYR A 198 -14.25 -0.26 -2.11
N THR A 199 -13.18 0.44 -2.39
CA THR A 199 -13.07 1.91 -2.33
C THR A 199 -13.20 2.54 -3.72
N ALA A 200 -14.03 3.57 -3.86
CA ALA A 200 -14.25 4.33 -5.10
C ALA A 200 -13.00 5.15 -5.47
N THR A 201 -12.21 4.65 -6.40
CA THR A 201 -11.00 5.29 -6.92
C THR A 201 -10.88 5.08 -8.43
N ASP A 202 -9.94 5.77 -9.07
CA ASP A 202 -9.62 5.55 -10.49
C ASP A 202 -9.27 4.08 -10.80
N LEU A 203 -8.75 3.35 -9.81
CA LEU A 203 -8.36 1.94 -9.95
C LEU A 203 -9.51 1.05 -10.42
N ASN A 204 -10.75 1.40 -10.04
CA ASN A 204 -11.96 0.64 -10.36
C ASN A 204 -13.06 1.50 -11.01
N GLY A 205 -12.68 2.64 -11.62
CA GLY A 205 -13.65 3.54 -12.26
C GLY A 205 -14.67 4.12 -11.29
N HIS A 206 -14.26 4.33 -10.03
CA HIS A 206 -15.09 4.88 -8.94
C HIS A 206 -16.32 4.02 -8.57
N SER A 207 -16.28 2.71 -8.85
CA SER A 207 -17.41 1.80 -8.59
C SER A 207 -17.51 1.30 -7.14
N GLY A 208 -16.57 1.68 -6.27
CA GLY A 208 -16.57 1.30 -4.86
C GLY A 208 -17.68 1.97 -4.04
N PHE A 209 -18.07 1.35 -2.91
CA PHE A 209 -19.03 1.92 -1.96
C PHE A 209 -18.38 2.68 -0.79
N ARG A 210 -17.05 2.62 -0.67
CA ARG A 210 -16.27 3.36 0.33
C ARG A 210 -15.62 4.57 -0.31
N THR A 211 -15.50 5.67 0.45
CA THR A 211 -14.74 6.84 0.01
C THR A 211 -13.22 6.58 0.11
N PRO A 212 -12.37 7.34 -0.62
CA PRO A 212 -10.91 7.25 -0.45
C PRO A 212 -10.45 7.50 1.00
N GLU A 213 -11.11 8.40 1.74
CA GLU A 213 -10.84 8.65 3.15
C GLU A 213 -11.05 7.39 4.00
N GLN A 214 -12.17 6.72 3.83
CA GLN A 214 -12.47 5.47 4.52
C GLN A 214 -11.50 4.35 4.09
N GLY A 215 -11.13 4.31 2.81
CA GLY A 215 -10.15 3.35 2.29
C GLY A 215 -8.74 3.54 2.84
N ALA A 216 -8.38 4.76 3.25
CA ALA A 216 -7.09 5.07 3.85
C ALA A 216 -6.97 4.65 5.32
N GLU A 217 -8.09 4.57 6.06
CA GLU A 217 -8.09 4.29 7.50
C GLU A 217 -7.31 3.03 7.91
N PRO A 218 -7.40 1.88 7.20
CA PRO A 218 -6.57 0.72 7.53
C PRO A 218 -5.08 0.98 7.44
N SER A 219 -4.64 1.67 6.40
CA SER A 219 -3.21 2.02 6.24
C SER A 219 -2.74 2.97 7.32
N VAL A 220 -3.55 3.96 7.67
CA VAL A 220 -3.26 4.92 8.75
C VAL A 220 -3.20 4.23 10.12
N HIS A 221 -4.16 3.34 10.41
CA HIS A 221 -4.16 2.54 11.64
C HIS A 221 -2.86 1.74 11.78
N LEU A 222 -2.48 0.98 10.75
CA LEU A 222 -1.27 0.15 10.77
C LEU A 222 0.02 0.98 10.80
N ALA A 223 0.03 2.15 10.16
CA ALA A 223 1.16 3.09 10.16
C ALA A 223 1.38 3.74 11.55
N THR A 224 0.35 3.78 12.38
CA THR A 224 0.38 4.44 13.70
C THR A 224 0.33 3.47 14.88
N LEU A 225 0.51 2.17 14.63
CA LEU A 225 0.54 1.16 15.69
C LEU A 225 1.60 1.50 16.76
N PRO A 226 1.31 1.23 18.05
CA PRO A 226 2.28 1.36 19.12
C PRO A 226 3.43 0.34 18.96
N ALA A 227 4.50 0.48 19.76
CA ALA A 227 5.70 -0.34 19.65
C ALA A 227 5.43 -1.84 19.91
N ASP A 228 4.48 -2.14 20.79
CA ASP A 228 3.99 -3.48 21.13
C ASP A 228 2.87 -3.99 20.21
N GLY A 229 2.52 -3.22 19.18
CA GLY A 229 1.50 -3.59 18.20
C GLY A 229 1.82 -4.83 17.40
N PRO A 230 0.81 -5.41 16.68
CA PRO A 230 0.99 -6.63 15.91
C PRO A 230 1.94 -6.46 14.72
N THR A 231 2.55 -7.58 14.32
CA THR A 231 3.29 -7.72 13.05
C THR A 231 2.86 -9.00 12.36
N GLY A 232 2.94 -9.06 11.03
CA GLY A 232 2.51 -10.20 10.24
C GLY A 232 0.99 -10.38 10.27
N THR A 233 0.20 -9.30 10.31
CA THR A 233 -1.25 -9.37 10.29
C THR A 233 -1.84 -8.77 9.02
N PHE A 234 -2.98 -9.30 8.61
CA PHE A 234 -3.85 -8.72 7.60
C PHE A 234 -5.02 -8.06 8.31
N TRP A 235 -5.16 -6.74 8.18
CA TRP A 235 -6.14 -5.97 8.93
C TRP A 235 -6.83 -4.94 8.05
N GLY A 236 -8.11 -4.74 8.28
CA GLY A 236 -8.85 -3.71 7.58
C GLY A 236 -10.35 -3.90 7.58
N HIS A 237 -10.99 -3.34 6.56
CA HIS A 237 -12.45 -3.41 6.39
C HIS A 237 -12.91 -4.85 6.18
N VAL A 238 -14.00 -5.23 6.84
CA VAL A 238 -14.65 -6.53 6.67
C VAL A 238 -15.78 -6.39 5.66
N TRP A 239 -15.73 -7.13 4.57
CA TRP A 239 -16.75 -7.08 3.50
C TRP A 239 -18.17 -7.24 4.04
N GLY A 240 -19.08 -6.41 3.54
CA GLY A 240 -20.50 -6.46 3.94
C GLY A 240 -20.77 -5.89 5.34
N SER A 241 -19.84 -5.18 5.95
CA SER A 241 -20.02 -4.55 7.26
C SER A 241 -19.33 -3.20 7.34
N ASP A 242 -19.62 -2.41 8.38
CA ASP A 242 -18.90 -1.15 8.68
C ASP A 242 -17.73 -1.38 9.67
N ARG A 243 -17.33 -2.64 9.88
CA ARG A 243 -16.32 -3.01 10.86
C ARG A 243 -14.93 -3.13 10.24
N TYR A 244 -13.93 -2.88 11.08
CA TYR A 244 -12.54 -3.22 10.84
C TYR A 244 -12.12 -4.36 11.76
N ALA A 245 -11.38 -5.30 11.23
CA ALA A 245 -10.88 -6.43 12.00
C ALA A 245 -9.59 -7.00 11.41
N ARG A 246 -8.96 -7.92 12.13
CA ARG A 246 -8.01 -8.85 11.56
C ARG A 246 -8.75 -9.79 10.60
N LEU A 247 -8.18 -9.95 9.43
CA LEU A 247 -8.68 -10.82 8.36
C LEU A 247 -7.80 -12.07 8.26
N ASP A 248 -8.37 -13.14 7.72
CA ASP A 248 -7.63 -14.34 7.38
C ASP A 248 -6.91 -14.16 6.04
N TRP A 249 -5.74 -14.81 5.95
CA TRP A 249 -4.89 -14.78 4.76
C TRP A 249 -5.46 -15.51 3.55
#